data_1b3b2db89ff221870d99e6afac043c1c
#
_entry.id   1b3b2db89ff221870d99e6afac043c1c
#
_cell.length_a   1.000
_cell.length_b   1.000
_cell.length_c   1.000
_cell.angle_alpha   90.00
_cell.angle_beta   90.00
_cell.angle_gamma   90.00
#
_symmetry.space_group_name_H-M   'P 1'
#
loop_
_entity.id
_entity.type
_entity.pdbx_description
1 polymer ?
#
loop_
_entity_poly.entity_id
_entity_poly.type
_entity_poly.pdbx_seq_one_letter_code
_entity_poly.pdbx_strand_id
1 'polypeptide(L)'
;MKKSIIIMLTCVMMITLSACGNINKSEKKDVSTNNKLKIYTTAFAFQSFTEQIGGKYVDVESIYPPGADMHSFEPTQKEMVNIAKSDLFIYSNQDMDPVAKKIAGSINNEHLKLPVAANLKQADLLSNHEHDHEHEGHEAHEEHDEHEGHDHEEGSKDPHIWLDPVLNKKMVKAIKDDLVKKDLRHKAYYEKRYKQLIADLDDINHKMKDITSNPKRDTVVISHDSIGYLANRYGFKQEGVSGMNNEEPSQRDLMAIVKRIDDTKQPYVLYEQNISSKVTDVIQKESNTTPLSLHNMATLSKKEMNDKDITYQSLMKENIKSLDKALNH
;
A
#
# COMPACT_ATOMS: atom_id res chain seq x y z
N MET A 1 64.23 20.92 -40.00
CA MET A 1 64.05 19.83 -38.99
C MET A 1 63.36 20.29 -37.74
N LYS A 2 63.68 21.43 -37.10
CA LYS A 2 63.01 21.88 -35.85
C LYS A 2 61.51 22.23 -36.00
N LYS A 3 61.06 22.79 -37.14
CA LYS A 3 59.65 23.17 -37.40
C LYS A 3 58.73 21.94 -37.61
N SER A 4 59.24 20.88 -38.22
CA SER A 4 58.46 19.64 -38.44
C SER A 4 58.22 18.84 -37.13
N ILE A 5 59.13 18.91 -36.18
CA ILE A 5 59.00 18.26 -34.88
C ILE A 5 57.96 18.96 -34.00
N ILE A 6 57.85 20.31 -34.09
CA ILE A 6 56.86 21.09 -33.34
C ILE A 6 55.43 20.79 -33.84
N ILE A 7 55.23 20.66 -35.18
CA ILE A 7 53.93 20.34 -35.75
C ILE A 7 53.50 18.89 -35.39
N MET A 8 54.44 17.94 -35.32
CA MET A 8 54.16 16.58 -34.94
C MET A 8 53.81 16.46 -33.44
N LEU A 9 54.42 17.26 -32.57
CA LEU A 9 54.15 17.31 -31.14
C LEU A 9 52.76 17.92 -30.84
N THR A 10 52.35 18.95 -31.61
CA THR A 10 50.99 19.57 -31.46
C THR A 10 49.88 18.68 -31.96
N CYS A 11 50.09 17.87 -33.01
CA CYS A 11 49.11 16.89 -33.48
C CYS A 11 48.92 15.73 -32.47
N VAL A 12 49.98 15.27 -31.78
CA VAL A 12 49.89 14.21 -30.76
C VAL A 12 49.19 14.74 -29.52
N MET A 13 49.31 16.02 -29.16
CA MET A 13 48.66 16.59 -27.99
C MET A 13 47.14 16.85 -28.20
N MET A 14 46.65 16.95 -29.45
CA MET A 14 45.22 17.08 -29.76
C MET A 14 44.45 15.73 -29.78
N ILE A 15 45.14 14.61 -29.82
CA ILE A 15 44.53 13.27 -29.85
C ILE A 15 44.24 12.78 -28.42
N THR A 16 44.86 13.33 -27.38
CA THR A 16 44.70 12.88 -25.99
C THR A 16 43.57 13.56 -25.23
N LEU A 17 42.87 14.55 -25.82
CA LEU A 17 41.71 15.23 -25.17
C LEU A 17 40.33 14.66 -25.53
N SER A 18 40.26 13.58 -26.30
CA SER A 18 39.00 12.95 -26.68
C SER A 18 38.62 11.74 -25.80
N ALA A 19 39.30 11.49 -24.68
CA ALA A 19 39.13 10.29 -23.87
C ALA A 19 38.65 10.58 -22.44
N CYS A 20 37.87 11.66 -22.22
CA CYS A 20 37.16 11.87 -20.95
C CYS A 20 35.73 12.33 -21.19
N GLY A 21 34.91 11.44 -21.68
CA GLY A 21 33.48 11.62 -21.85
C GLY A 21 32.77 10.32 -21.61
N ASN A 22 33.13 9.60 -20.54
CA ASN A 22 32.33 8.48 -20.07
C ASN A 22 31.14 9.08 -19.27
N ILE A 23 30.24 9.75 -20.01
CA ILE A 23 28.90 9.99 -19.51
C ILE A 23 28.31 8.60 -19.35
N ASN A 24 28.12 8.16 -18.11
CA ASN A 24 27.25 7.04 -17.76
C ASN A 24 25.85 7.32 -18.34
N LYS A 25 25.67 7.13 -19.65
CA LYS A 25 24.36 6.85 -20.21
C LYS A 25 23.96 5.52 -19.58
N SER A 26 23.12 5.56 -18.57
CA SER A 26 22.39 4.37 -18.18
C SER A 26 21.75 3.86 -19.47
N GLU A 27 22.23 2.74 -19.97
CA GLU A 27 21.66 2.11 -21.17
C GLU A 27 20.19 1.85 -20.85
N LYS A 28 19.31 2.59 -21.54
CA LYS A 28 17.88 2.37 -21.38
C LYS A 28 17.60 0.95 -21.87
N LYS A 29 17.00 0.14 -21.01
CA LYS A 29 16.58 -1.21 -21.35
C LYS A 29 15.73 -1.21 -22.61
N ASP A 30 16.04 -2.08 -23.56
CA ASP A 30 15.21 -2.29 -24.74
C ASP A 30 14.02 -3.19 -24.37
N VAL A 31 12.94 -2.53 -23.92
CA VAL A 31 11.74 -3.22 -23.41
C VAL A 31 10.95 -3.83 -24.58
N SER A 32 10.58 -5.09 -24.43
CA SER A 32 9.76 -5.86 -25.38
C SER A 32 8.94 -6.92 -24.63
N THR A 33 8.14 -7.70 -25.37
CA THR A 33 7.41 -8.82 -24.79
C THR A 33 8.31 -9.96 -24.28
N ASN A 34 9.54 -10.04 -24.80
CA ASN A 34 10.54 -11.03 -24.39
C ASN A 34 11.59 -10.45 -23.42
N ASN A 35 11.64 -9.13 -23.26
CA ASN A 35 12.52 -8.42 -22.34
C ASN A 35 11.72 -7.40 -21.56
N LYS A 36 10.94 -7.87 -20.61
CA LYS A 36 10.01 -7.09 -19.80
C LYS A 36 10.73 -6.29 -18.72
N LEU A 37 10.12 -5.20 -18.27
CA LEU A 37 10.54 -4.55 -17.02
C LEU A 37 10.23 -5.47 -15.85
N LYS A 38 11.27 -5.84 -15.08
CA LYS A 38 11.10 -6.60 -13.84
C LYS A 38 10.82 -5.66 -12.69
N ILE A 39 9.68 -5.85 -12.04
CA ILE A 39 9.16 -4.92 -11.05
C ILE A 39 8.79 -5.69 -9.79
N TYR A 40 9.22 -5.19 -8.62
CA TYR A 40 8.74 -5.65 -7.33
C TYR A 40 7.82 -4.62 -6.69
N THR A 41 6.81 -5.10 -5.97
CA THR A 41 5.85 -4.23 -5.27
C THR A 41 5.67 -4.72 -3.84
N THR A 42 5.26 -3.85 -2.93
CA THR A 42 4.84 -4.27 -1.59
C THR A 42 3.41 -4.81 -1.64
N ALA A 43 2.38 -4.00 -1.56
CA ALA A 43 0.99 -4.48 -1.54
C ALA A 43 0.54 -5.02 -2.90
N PHE A 44 -0.33 -6.06 -2.87
CA PHE A 44 -0.98 -6.60 -4.07
C PHE A 44 -1.72 -5.52 -4.87
N ALA A 45 -2.31 -4.52 -4.22
CA ALA A 45 -2.93 -3.40 -4.92
C ALA A 45 -1.98 -2.75 -5.94
N PHE A 46 -0.73 -2.50 -5.56
CA PHE A 46 0.28 -1.90 -6.45
C PHE A 46 0.72 -2.88 -7.54
N GLN A 47 0.83 -4.17 -7.22
CA GLN A 47 1.06 -5.21 -8.23
C GLN A 47 -0.03 -5.17 -9.30
N SER A 48 -1.29 -5.25 -8.89
CA SER A 48 -2.46 -5.23 -9.77
C SER A 48 -2.51 -3.98 -10.65
N PHE A 49 -2.26 -2.79 -10.09
CA PHE A 49 -2.21 -1.54 -10.87
C PHE A 49 -1.07 -1.56 -11.90
N THR A 50 0.10 -2.03 -11.48
CA THR A 50 1.28 -2.09 -12.36
C THR A 50 1.10 -3.06 -13.51
N GLU A 51 0.55 -4.24 -13.25
CA GLU A 51 0.20 -5.24 -14.28
C GLU A 51 -0.85 -4.72 -15.24
N GLN A 52 -1.88 -4.03 -14.72
CA GLN A 52 -2.93 -3.47 -15.55
C GLN A 52 -2.42 -2.36 -16.46
N ILE A 53 -1.51 -1.49 -16.00
CA ILE A 53 -0.92 -0.43 -16.83
C ILE A 53 0.14 -0.99 -17.76
N GLY A 54 1.06 -1.79 -17.24
CA GLY A 54 2.23 -2.32 -17.96
C GLY A 54 1.92 -3.45 -18.92
N GLY A 55 0.94 -4.28 -18.57
CA GLY A 55 0.47 -5.41 -19.38
C GLY A 55 1.61 -6.33 -19.82
N LYS A 56 1.72 -6.59 -21.12
CA LYS A 56 2.70 -7.51 -21.69
C LYS A 56 4.18 -7.04 -21.61
N TYR A 57 4.43 -5.82 -21.18
CA TYR A 57 5.78 -5.22 -21.12
C TYR A 57 6.38 -5.20 -19.70
N VAL A 58 5.64 -5.68 -18.72
CA VAL A 58 6.09 -5.79 -17.33
C VAL A 58 6.03 -7.24 -16.84
N ASP A 59 6.87 -7.55 -15.88
CA ASP A 59 6.88 -8.76 -15.08
C ASP A 59 6.89 -8.30 -13.62
N VAL A 60 5.76 -8.48 -12.92
CA VAL A 60 5.53 -7.86 -11.61
C VAL A 60 5.38 -8.95 -10.55
N GLU A 61 6.12 -8.82 -9.47
CA GLU A 61 6.07 -9.73 -8.33
C GLU A 61 5.81 -8.92 -7.04
N SER A 62 4.88 -9.38 -6.19
CA SER A 62 4.82 -8.90 -4.81
C SER A 62 5.98 -9.45 -4.00
N ILE A 63 6.54 -8.64 -3.09
CA ILE A 63 7.54 -9.11 -2.12
C ILE A 63 6.91 -10.02 -1.06
N TYR A 64 5.60 -9.91 -0.85
CA TYR A 64 4.91 -10.70 0.16
C TYR A 64 4.53 -12.08 -0.39
N PRO A 65 4.93 -13.16 0.28
CA PRO A 65 4.42 -14.49 -0.05
C PRO A 65 2.90 -14.59 0.22
N PRO A 66 2.23 -15.58 -0.40
CA PRO A 66 0.78 -15.75 -0.22
C PRO A 66 0.38 -15.88 1.24
N GLY A 67 -0.55 -15.03 1.67
CA GLY A 67 -1.09 -15.04 3.03
C GLY A 67 -0.14 -14.49 4.10
N ALA A 68 0.95 -13.84 3.72
CA ALA A 68 1.84 -13.18 4.67
C ALA A 68 1.13 -11.98 5.32
N ASP A 69 1.40 -11.77 6.58
CA ASP A 69 1.06 -10.54 7.26
C ASP A 69 2.12 -9.48 6.93
N MET A 70 1.68 -8.38 6.32
CA MET A 70 2.58 -7.30 5.90
C MET A 70 3.25 -6.57 7.07
N HIS A 71 2.62 -6.57 8.26
CA HIS A 71 3.14 -5.84 9.42
C HIS A 71 4.32 -6.56 10.09
N SER A 72 4.37 -7.90 9.96
CA SER A 72 5.40 -8.76 10.59
C SER A 72 6.38 -9.37 9.58
N PHE A 73 6.19 -9.16 8.27
CA PHE A 73 7.04 -9.77 7.24
C PHE A 73 8.47 -9.24 7.25
N GLU A 74 9.44 -10.14 7.11
CA GLU A 74 10.84 -9.80 6.91
C GLU A 74 11.38 -10.41 5.61
N PRO A 75 11.88 -9.57 4.67
CA PRO A 75 12.45 -10.06 3.42
C PRO A 75 13.78 -10.76 3.66
N THR A 76 13.99 -11.88 2.97
CA THR A 76 15.26 -12.60 2.98
C THR A 76 16.35 -11.81 2.24
N GLN A 77 17.62 -12.12 2.52
CA GLN A 77 18.76 -11.51 1.78
C GLN A 77 18.68 -11.79 0.28
N LYS A 78 18.17 -12.95 -0.14
CA LYS A 78 18.00 -13.31 -1.55
C LYS A 78 16.96 -12.40 -2.22
N GLU A 79 15.85 -12.14 -1.56
CA GLU A 79 14.81 -11.21 -2.03
C GLU A 79 15.37 -9.79 -2.14
N MET A 80 16.10 -9.32 -1.14
CA MET A 80 16.77 -8.01 -1.17
C MET A 80 17.69 -7.86 -2.38
N VAL A 81 18.49 -8.89 -2.69
CA VAL A 81 19.37 -8.90 -3.87
C VAL A 81 18.56 -8.91 -5.18
N ASN A 82 17.46 -9.66 -5.25
CA ASN A 82 16.60 -9.69 -6.43
C ASN A 82 15.94 -8.34 -6.69
N ILE A 83 15.44 -7.69 -5.64
CA ILE A 83 14.85 -6.34 -5.73
C ILE A 83 15.90 -5.34 -6.19
N ALA A 84 17.11 -5.35 -5.62
CA ALA A 84 18.19 -4.44 -6.00
C ALA A 84 18.66 -4.60 -7.46
N LYS A 85 18.41 -5.76 -8.09
CA LYS A 85 18.71 -6.06 -9.50
C LYS A 85 17.52 -5.83 -10.45
N SER A 86 16.35 -5.48 -9.94
CA SER A 86 15.16 -5.24 -10.76
C SER A 86 15.21 -3.90 -11.47
N ASP A 87 14.19 -3.62 -12.29
CA ASP A 87 14.06 -2.34 -12.98
C ASP A 87 13.29 -1.31 -12.13
N LEU A 88 12.45 -1.77 -11.18
CA LEU A 88 11.64 -0.90 -10.34
C LEU A 88 11.18 -1.62 -9.06
N PHE A 89 11.17 -0.87 -7.96
CA PHE A 89 10.56 -1.24 -6.69
C PHE A 89 9.48 -0.22 -6.31
N ILE A 90 8.22 -0.66 -6.24
CA ILE A 90 7.04 0.17 -6.00
C ILE A 90 6.50 -0.11 -4.60
N TYR A 91 6.28 0.94 -3.81
CA TYR A 91 5.76 0.87 -2.45
C TYR A 91 4.99 2.16 -2.11
N SER A 92 4.24 2.18 -1.01
CA SER A 92 3.48 3.36 -0.59
C SER A 92 4.40 4.56 -0.30
N ASN A 93 5.03 4.58 0.85
CA ASN A 93 6.17 5.42 1.24
C ASN A 93 6.89 4.78 2.45
N GLN A 94 8.00 5.38 2.90
CA GLN A 94 8.81 4.82 4.00
C GLN A 94 8.21 5.07 5.39
N ASP A 95 7.30 6.01 5.53
CA ASP A 95 6.69 6.37 6.83
C ASP A 95 5.50 5.46 7.16
N MET A 96 4.87 4.88 6.12
CA MET A 96 3.70 4.00 6.25
C MET A 96 4.03 2.52 6.08
N ASP A 97 5.21 2.17 5.53
CA ASP A 97 5.59 0.80 5.20
C ASP A 97 7.00 0.51 5.75
N PRO A 98 7.09 -0.05 6.98
CA PRO A 98 8.38 -0.37 7.60
C PRO A 98 9.22 -1.36 6.79
N VAL A 99 8.58 -2.31 6.09
CA VAL A 99 9.25 -3.28 5.22
C VAL A 99 9.86 -2.56 4.02
N ALA A 100 9.08 -1.67 3.38
CA ALA A 100 9.59 -0.84 2.29
C ALA A 100 10.70 0.09 2.75
N LYS A 101 10.64 0.66 3.96
CA LYS A 101 11.70 1.48 4.55
C LYS A 101 13.01 0.71 4.66
N LYS A 102 12.96 -0.53 5.17
CA LYS A 102 14.12 -1.43 5.29
C LYS A 102 14.73 -1.75 3.92
N ILE A 103 13.89 -2.11 2.94
CA ILE A 103 14.30 -2.44 1.58
C ILE A 103 14.89 -1.20 0.88
N ALA A 104 14.13 -0.11 0.81
CA ALA A 104 14.52 1.11 0.12
C ALA A 104 15.79 1.73 0.73
N GLY A 105 15.97 1.63 2.05
CA GLY A 105 17.17 2.09 2.74
C GLY A 105 18.43 1.31 2.38
N SER A 106 18.29 0.05 1.93
CA SER A 106 19.41 -0.79 1.48
C SER A 106 19.77 -0.60 0.00
N ILE A 107 18.94 0.08 -0.78
CA ILE A 107 19.12 0.30 -2.21
C ILE A 107 19.76 1.67 -2.43
N ASN A 108 20.95 1.72 -3.02
CA ASN A 108 21.64 2.97 -3.34
C ASN A 108 21.13 3.65 -4.63
N ASN A 109 20.41 2.91 -5.49
CA ASN A 109 19.92 3.42 -6.76
C ASN A 109 18.53 4.05 -6.59
N GLU A 110 18.48 5.39 -6.50
CA GLU A 110 17.21 6.11 -6.35
C GLU A 110 16.26 5.93 -7.56
N HIS A 111 16.80 5.67 -8.76
CA HIS A 111 15.96 5.42 -9.95
C HIS A 111 15.23 4.07 -9.93
N LEU A 112 15.58 3.20 -9.01
CA LEU A 112 14.88 1.94 -8.77
C LEU A 112 13.66 2.11 -7.88
N LYS A 113 13.61 3.15 -7.06
CA LYS A 113 12.59 3.36 -6.01
C LYS A 113 11.43 4.22 -6.52
N LEU A 114 10.22 3.76 -6.32
CA LEU A 114 9.01 4.52 -6.61
C LEU A 114 8.07 4.52 -5.39
N PRO A 115 8.19 5.50 -4.50
CA PRO A 115 7.21 5.74 -3.44
C PRO A 115 5.97 6.38 -4.04
N VAL A 116 4.91 5.59 -4.31
CA VAL A 116 3.73 6.07 -5.05
C VAL A 116 2.90 7.08 -4.27
N ALA A 117 2.99 7.09 -2.93
CA ALA A 117 2.30 8.03 -2.05
C ALA A 117 3.12 9.30 -1.75
N ALA A 118 4.35 9.43 -2.25
CA ALA A 118 5.22 10.58 -1.96
C ALA A 118 4.63 11.94 -2.36
N ASN A 119 3.75 11.97 -3.35
CA ASN A 119 3.10 13.19 -3.84
C ASN A 119 1.73 13.46 -3.21
N LEU A 120 1.34 12.68 -2.21
CA LEU A 120 0.11 12.91 -1.45
C LEU A 120 0.36 14.03 -0.42
N LYS A 121 -0.70 14.77 -0.11
CA LYS A 121 -0.61 15.79 0.94
C LYS A 121 -0.64 15.11 2.30
N GLN A 122 0.03 15.69 3.28
CA GLN A 122 -0.02 15.21 4.68
C GLN A 122 -1.47 15.11 5.20
N ALA A 123 -2.34 16.04 4.79
CA ALA A 123 -3.78 16.00 5.12
C ALA A 123 -4.57 14.85 4.45
N ASP A 124 -3.99 14.18 3.43
CA ASP A 124 -4.58 12.99 2.80
C ASP A 124 -4.22 11.71 3.58
N LEU A 125 -3.27 11.78 4.53
CA LEU A 125 -2.74 10.64 5.28
C LEU A 125 -3.36 10.56 6.67
N LEU A 126 -3.93 9.41 6.99
CA LEU A 126 -4.46 9.14 8.33
C LEU A 126 -3.32 8.76 9.27
N SER A 127 -3.43 9.19 10.51
CA SER A 127 -2.56 8.77 11.62
C SER A 127 -3.36 7.86 12.55
N ASN A 128 -2.67 6.98 13.24
CA ASN A 128 -3.25 6.25 14.35
C ASN A 128 -3.62 7.27 15.43
N HIS A 129 -4.91 7.57 15.56
CA HIS A 129 -5.41 8.18 16.78
C HIS A 129 -5.64 7.02 17.72
N GLU A 130 -4.84 6.92 18.78
CA GLU A 130 -5.18 6.09 19.92
C GLU A 130 -6.65 6.37 20.23
N HIS A 131 -7.47 5.33 20.33
CA HIS A 131 -8.83 5.46 20.78
C HIS A 131 -8.75 6.09 22.18
N ASP A 132 -9.04 7.40 22.29
CA ASP A 132 -9.27 8.06 23.55
C ASP A 132 -10.44 7.32 24.22
N HIS A 133 -10.11 6.35 25.04
CA HIS A 133 -11.05 5.84 26.02
C HIS A 133 -11.29 7.02 26.99
N GLU A 134 -12.42 7.68 26.84
CA GLU A 134 -12.91 8.62 27.83
C GLU A 134 -12.94 7.89 29.19
N HIS A 135 -11.90 8.07 29.96
CA HIS A 135 -11.89 7.72 31.38
C HIS A 135 -12.70 8.79 32.10
N GLU A 136 -14.02 8.54 32.25
CA GLU A 136 -14.78 9.25 33.25
C GLU A 136 -14.23 8.89 34.64
N GLY A 137 -13.62 9.90 35.25
CA GLY A 137 -13.57 10.11 36.68
C GLY A 137 -12.78 9.13 37.55
N HIS A 138 -11.57 9.49 37.98
CA HIS A 138 -11.15 9.29 39.37
C HIS A 138 -10.27 10.44 39.81
N GLU A 139 -10.59 10.90 41.06
CA GLU A 139 -10.07 12.08 41.74
C GLU A 139 -8.58 12.02 42.04
N ALA A 140 -8.04 13.20 42.26
CA ALA A 140 -6.68 13.60 42.49
C ALA A 140 -5.90 12.78 43.53
N HIS A 141 -4.64 12.48 43.20
CA HIS A 141 -3.52 12.54 44.15
C HIS A 141 -2.33 13.22 43.47
N GLU A 142 -1.93 14.35 44.07
CA GLU A 142 -0.68 15.05 43.75
C GLU A 142 0.49 14.23 44.26
N GLU A 143 1.44 13.89 43.40
CA GLU A 143 2.86 13.76 43.75
C GLU A 143 3.72 14.11 42.52
N HIS A 144 4.59 15.08 42.73
CA HIS A 144 5.61 15.52 41.78
C HIS A 144 6.66 14.43 41.56
N ASP A 145 6.86 14.03 40.29
CA ASP A 145 8.13 13.53 39.86
C ASP A 145 8.45 14.07 38.45
N GLU A 146 9.68 14.57 38.34
CA GLU A 146 10.25 15.16 37.13
C GLU A 146 10.34 14.07 36.05
N HIS A 147 9.55 14.16 34.99
CA HIS A 147 9.69 13.34 33.81
C HIS A 147 10.44 14.09 32.72
N GLU A 148 11.65 13.57 32.45
CA GLU A 148 12.42 13.85 31.24
C GLU A 148 11.55 13.71 30.00
N GLY A 149 11.79 14.62 29.03
CA GLY A 149 11.00 14.76 27.82
C GLY A 149 10.88 13.46 27.03
N HIS A 150 9.69 12.93 27.00
CA HIS A 150 9.29 11.97 25.96
C HIS A 150 9.05 12.76 24.67
N ASP A 151 9.93 12.56 23.69
CA ASP A 151 9.63 12.88 22.31
C ASP A 151 8.31 12.18 21.97
N HIS A 152 7.26 12.95 21.73
CA HIS A 152 6.03 12.43 21.15
C HIS A 152 6.39 11.94 19.74
N GLU A 153 6.61 10.63 19.56
CA GLU A 153 6.58 10.03 18.25
C GLU A 153 5.24 10.42 17.61
N GLU A 154 5.29 11.19 16.52
CA GLU A 154 4.10 11.42 15.69
C GLU A 154 3.51 10.06 15.40
N GLY A 155 2.25 9.82 15.81
CA GLY A 155 1.59 8.53 15.71
C GLY A 155 1.77 7.92 14.32
N SER A 156 2.05 6.62 14.25
CA SER A 156 2.31 5.91 13.01
C SER A 156 1.18 6.17 12.00
N LYS A 157 1.55 6.36 10.73
CA LYS A 157 0.56 6.58 9.66
C LYS A 157 -0.11 5.26 9.29
N ASP A 158 -1.42 5.32 8.99
CA ASP A 158 -2.17 4.17 8.49
C ASP A 158 -1.60 3.72 7.13
N PRO A 159 -1.10 2.47 7.02
CA PRO A 159 -0.49 1.98 5.78
C PRO A 159 -1.51 1.65 4.68
N HIS A 160 -2.80 1.44 5.01
CA HIS A 160 -3.83 0.86 4.13
C HIS A 160 -4.39 1.84 3.09
N ILE A 161 -3.59 2.79 2.67
CA ILE A 161 -3.93 3.89 1.75
C ILE A 161 -4.49 3.42 0.40
N TRP A 162 -4.08 2.23 -0.07
CA TRP A 162 -4.52 1.65 -1.33
C TRP A 162 -5.99 1.23 -1.35
N LEU A 163 -6.67 1.20 -0.20
CA LEU A 163 -8.10 0.93 -0.15
C LEU A 163 -8.94 2.12 -0.61
N ASP A 164 -8.39 3.34 -0.59
CA ASP A 164 -9.08 4.54 -1.08
C ASP A 164 -8.97 4.68 -2.61
N PRO A 165 -10.07 4.51 -3.38
CA PRO A 165 -10.03 4.57 -4.83
C PRO A 165 -9.68 5.96 -5.38
N VAL A 166 -9.90 7.02 -4.60
CA VAL A 166 -9.59 8.40 -5.03
C VAL A 166 -8.10 8.69 -4.85
N LEU A 167 -7.49 8.25 -3.75
CA LEU A 167 -6.04 8.35 -3.55
C LEU A 167 -5.29 7.46 -4.55
N ASN A 168 -5.83 6.30 -4.86
CA ASN A 168 -5.27 5.42 -5.88
C ASN A 168 -5.07 6.12 -7.24
N LYS A 169 -5.94 7.04 -7.63
CA LYS A 169 -5.75 7.78 -8.90
C LYS A 169 -4.44 8.56 -8.97
N LYS A 170 -3.99 9.09 -7.81
CA LYS A 170 -2.68 9.77 -7.72
C LYS A 170 -1.54 8.75 -7.79
N MET A 171 -1.69 7.61 -7.09
CA MET A 171 -0.67 6.55 -7.04
C MET A 171 -0.51 5.84 -8.38
N VAL A 172 -1.60 5.48 -9.06
CA VAL A 172 -1.53 4.87 -10.41
C VAL A 172 -0.98 5.83 -11.46
N LYS A 173 -1.17 7.16 -11.26
CA LYS A 173 -0.51 8.16 -12.11
C LYS A 173 1.00 8.11 -11.95
N ALA A 174 1.51 8.00 -10.73
CA ALA A 174 2.95 7.88 -10.47
C ALA A 174 3.52 6.61 -11.12
N ILE A 175 2.84 5.47 -10.99
CA ILE A 175 3.21 4.21 -11.65
C ILE A 175 3.29 4.39 -13.18
N LYS A 176 2.23 4.95 -13.80
CA LYS A 176 2.19 5.18 -15.25
C LYS A 176 3.33 6.11 -15.69
N ASP A 177 3.58 7.20 -14.95
CA ASP A 177 4.61 8.17 -15.32
C ASP A 177 6.02 7.54 -15.28
N ASP A 178 6.30 6.68 -14.28
CA ASP A 178 7.60 6.01 -14.18
C ASP A 178 7.76 4.90 -15.23
N LEU A 179 6.72 4.13 -15.53
CA LEU A 179 6.74 3.17 -16.64
C LEU A 179 7.04 3.86 -17.98
N VAL A 180 6.40 5.00 -18.26
CA VAL A 180 6.67 5.81 -19.45
C VAL A 180 8.11 6.33 -19.46
N LYS A 181 8.65 6.76 -18.31
CA LYS A 181 10.03 7.23 -18.20
C LYS A 181 11.05 6.13 -18.50
N LYS A 182 10.78 4.91 -18.03
CA LYS A 182 11.63 3.73 -18.27
C LYS A 182 11.50 3.19 -19.70
N ASP A 183 10.30 3.28 -20.28
CA ASP A 183 10.00 2.76 -21.61
C ASP A 183 9.13 3.73 -22.41
N LEU A 184 9.78 4.75 -22.96
CA LEU A 184 9.12 5.77 -23.77
C LEU A 184 8.50 5.22 -25.06
N ARG A 185 9.02 4.10 -25.60
CA ARG A 185 8.52 3.47 -26.81
C ARG A 185 7.07 3.04 -26.69
N HIS A 186 6.68 2.52 -25.53
CA HIS A 186 5.34 2.01 -25.29
C HIS A 186 4.43 3.02 -24.55
N LYS A 187 4.80 4.30 -24.51
CA LYS A 187 4.04 5.37 -23.84
C LYS A 187 2.54 5.33 -24.17
N ALA A 188 2.17 5.29 -25.45
CA ALA A 188 0.77 5.28 -25.86
C ALA A 188 -0.02 4.05 -25.34
N TYR A 189 0.66 2.90 -25.21
CA TYR A 189 0.09 1.69 -24.63
C TYR A 189 -0.20 1.88 -23.13
N TYR A 190 0.76 2.39 -22.37
CA TYR A 190 0.59 2.64 -20.94
C TYR A 190 -0.47 3.70 -20.66
N GLU A 191 -0.50 4.79 -21.44
CA GLU A 191 -1.51 5.85 -21.30
C GLU A 191 -2.93 5.37 -21.60
N LYS A 192 -3.11 4.50 -22.60
CA LYS A 192 -4.42 3.90 -22.89
C LYS A 192 -4.93 3.06 -21.73
N ARG A 193 -4.07 2.19 -21.19
CA ARG A 193 -4.42 1.29 -20.09
C ARG A 193 -4.64 2.05 -18.77
N TYR A 194 -3.82 3.06 -18.51
CA TYR A 194 -4.00 3.98 -17.39
C TYR A 194 -5.39 4.65 -17.42
N LYS A 195 -5.82 5.15 -18.58
CA LYS A 195 -7.15 5.77 -18.71
C LYS A 195 -8.27 4.79 -18.36
N GLN A 196 -8.15 3.53 -18.75
CA GLN A 196 -9.12 2.50 -18.40
C GLN A 196 -9.13 2.28 -16.88
N LEU A 197 -7.98 2.12 -16.26
CA LEU A 197 -7.87 1.94 -14.81
C LEU A 197 -8.44 3.12 -14.01
N ILE A 198 -8.25 4.35 -14.47
CA ILE A 198 -8.87 5.54 -13.86
C ILE A 198 -10.41 5.46 -13.94
N ALA A 199 -10.98 5.06 -15.08
CA ALA A 199 -12.42 4.88 -15.20
C ALA A 199 -12.97 3.81 -14.26
N ASP A 200 -12.25 2.70 -14.09
CA ASP A 200 -12.61 1.63 -13.16
C ASP A 200 -12.55 2.10 -11.69
N LEU A 201 -11.55 2.91 -11.32
CA LEU A 201 -11.47 3.52 -9.99
C LEU A 201 -12.58 4.54 -9.74
N ASP A 202 -12.99 5.28 -10.77
CA ASP A 202 -14.14 6.19 -10.67
C ASP A 202 -15.46 5.42 -10.49
N ASP A 203 -15.65 4.27 -11.14
CA ASP A 203 -16.80 3.39 -10.93
C ASP A 203 -16.87 2.86 -9.49
N ILE A 204 -15.73 2.42 -8.95
CA ILE A 204 -15.63 2.01 -7.54
C ILE A 204 -16.01 3.17 -6.60
N ASN A 205 -15.47 4.37 -6.84
CA ASN A 205 -15.80 5.54 -6.02
C ASN A 205 -17.30 5.88 -6.08
N HIS A 206 -17.94 5.77 -7.25
CA HIS A 206 -19.38 5.98 -7.37
C HIS A 206 -20.17 4.94 -6.56
N LYS A 207 -19.85 3.66 -6.69
CA LYS A 207 -20.51 2.58 -5.95
C LYS A 207 -20.36 2.73 -4.44
N MET A 208 -19.17 3.14 -3.97
CA MET A 208 -18.97 3.42 -2.54
C MET A 208 -19.87 4.58 -2.07
N LYS A 209 -19.97 5.66 -2.84
CA LYS A 209 -20.87 6.77 -2.54
C LYS A 209 -22.34 6.32 -2.50
N ASP A 210 -22.73 5.46 -3.43
CA ASP A 210 -24.11 4.98 -3.50
C ASP A 210 -24.51 4.22 -2.22
N ILE A 211 -23.67 3.27 -1.76
CA ILE A 211 -23.97 2.48 -0.56
C ILE A 211 -23.87 3.29 0.73
N THR A 212 -23.14 4.41 0.74
CA THR A 212 -22.94 5.27 1.92
C THR A 212 -23.76 6.55 1.91
N SER A 213 -24.62 6.76 0.88
CA SER A 213 -25.41 8.00 0.74
C SER A 213 -26.49 8.16 1.82
N ASN A 214 -27.06 7.08 2.31
CA ASN A 214 -28.08 7.05 3.36
C ASN A 214 -28.04 5.72 4.12
N PRO A 215 -26.94 5.40 4.82
CA PRO A 215 -26.78 4.11 5.46
C PRO A 215 -27.71 3.98 6.67
N LYS A 216 -28.14 2.76 6.96
CA LYS A 216 -28.92 2.44 8.18
C LYS A 216 -28.05 2.44 9.45
N ARG A 217 -26.74 2.21 9.28
CA ARG A 217 -25.73 2.19 10.35
C ARG A 217 -24.56 3.06 9.93
N ASP A 218 -23.95 3.72 10.89
CA ASP A 218 -22.78 4.57 10.66
C ASP A 218 -21.46 3.88 11.01
N THR A 219 -21.53 2.65 11.55
CA THR A 219 -20.34 1.93 12.05
C THR A 219 -20.25 0.54 11.45
N VAL A 220 -19.05 0.14 11.06
CA VAL A 220 -18.69 -1.19 10.57
C VAL A 220 -17.71 -1.83 11.54
N VAL A 221 -18.04 -3.01 12.08
CA VAL A 221 -17.12 -3.79 12.90
C VAL A 221 -16.30 -4.70 11.99
N ILE A 222 -14.97 -4.69 12.17
CA ILE A 222 -14.02 -5.41 11.33
C ILE A 222 -12.94 -6.07 12.19
N SER A 223 -12.41 -7.20 11.72
CA SER A 223 -11.38 -7.97 12.46
C SER A 223 -10.06 -7.22 12.68
N HIS A 224 -9.74 -6.23 11.85
CA HIS A 224 -8.52 -5.45 11.88
C HIS A 224 -8.77 -4.04 11.34
N ASP A 225 -8.20 -3.01 11.97
CA ASP A 225 -8.38 -1.60 11.61
C ASP A 225 -7.69 -1.23 10.29
N SER A 226 -8.22 -1.74 9.17
CA SER A 226 -7.63 -1.56 7.83
C SER A 226 -8.42 -0.65 6.90
N ILE A 227 -9.69 -0.36 7.18
CA ILE A 227 -10.56 0.40 6.28
C ILE A 227 -10.71 1.88 6.66
N GLY A 228 -9.79 2.41 7.45
CA GLY A 228 -9.82 3.80 7.94
C GLY A 228 -9.95 4.83 6.82
N TYR A 229 -9.22 4.65 5.72
CA TYR A 229 -9.32 5.54 4.55
C TYR A 229 -10.69 5.50 3.87
N LEU A 230 -11.33 4.33 3.80
CA LEU A 230 -12.71 4.21 3.29
C LEU A 230 -13.69 4.87 4.26
N ALA A 231 -13.58 4.57 5.54
CA ALA A 231 -14.43 5.14 6.58
C ALA A 231 -14.39 6.68 6.56
N ASN A 232 -13.18 7.24 6.58
CA ASN A 232 -12.98 8.69 6.52
C ASN A 232 -13.52 9.32 5.21
N ARG A 233 -13.31 8.68 4.08
CA ARG A 233 -13.76 9.23 2.78
C ARG A 233 -15.26 9.22 2.61
N TYR A 234 -15.92 8.17 3.05
CA TYR A 234 -17.34 7.94 2.78
C TYR A 234 -18.26 8.18 3.98
N GLY A 235 -17.71 8.69 5.09
CA GLY A 235 -18.48 9.19 6.22
C GLY A 235 -19.09 8.13 7.12
N PHE A 236 -18.49 6.93 7.18
CA PHE A 236 -18.83 5.92 8.19
C PHE A 236 -17.66 5.72 9.16
N LYS A 237 -17.87 4.96 10.22
CA LYS A 237 -16.86 4.62 11.24
C LYS A 237 -16.44 3.17 11.09
N GLN A 238 -15.15 2.88 11.30
CA GLN A 238 -14.70 1.52 11.56
C GLN A 238 -14.50 1.28 13.05
N GLU A 239 -14.72 0.05 13.46
CA GLU A 239 -14.35 -0.43 14.78
C GLU A 239 -13.59 -1.74 14.60
N GLY A 240 -12.27 -1.67 14.72
CA GLY A 240 -11.40 -2.83 14.60
C GLY A 240 -11.35 -3.65 15.86
N VAL A 241 -11.31 -4.96 15.70
CA VAL A 241 -11.06 -5.90 16.80
C VAL A 241 -9.59 -5.90 17.15
N SER A 242 -8.72 -5.97 16.15
CA SER A 242 -7.27 -5.74 16.27
C SER A 242 -6.94 -4.34 15.79
N GLY A 243 -5.90 -3.74 16.37
CA GLY A 243 -5.41 -2.43 15.99
C GLY A 243 -4.84 -2.37 14.57
N MET A 244 -4.47 -1.16 14.12
CA MET A 244 -4.00 -0.87 12.78
C MET A 244 -2.77 -1.68 12.35
N ASN A 245 -1.89 -2.05 13.28
CA ASN A 245 -0.73 -2.92 13.02
C ASN A 245 -1.02 -4.40 13.36
N ASN A 246 -2.29 -4.78 13.43
CA ASN A 246 -2.77 -6.13 13.75
C ASN A 246 -2.39 -6.59 15.17
N GLU A 247 -2.26 -5.65 16.12
CA GLU A 247 -2.06 -5.99 17.52
C GLU A 247 -3.31 -6.66 18.09
N GLU A 248 -3.14 -7.79 18.78
CA GLU A 248 -4.24 -8.46 19.44
C GLU A 248 -4.76 -7.64 20.64
N PRO A 249 -6.09 -7.44 20.75
CA PRO A 249 -6.67 -6.73 21.87
C PRO A 249 -6.45 -7.48 23.20
N SER A 250 -6.43 -6.74 24.30
CA SER A 250 -6.50 -7.36 25.60
C SER A 250 -7.85 -8.07 25.79
N GLN A 251 -7.92 -9.02 26.72
CA GLN A 251 -9.18 -9.70 27.03
C GLN A 251 -10.29 -8.72 27.47
N ARG A 252 -9.93 -7.64 28.16
CA ARG A 252 -10.84 -6.58 28.56
C ARG A 252 -11.41 -5.85 27.36
N ASP A 253 -10.55 -5.46 26.39
CA ASP A 253 -10.94 -4.73 25.19
C ASP A 253 -11.83 -5.61 24.30
N LEU A 254 -11.50 -6.90 24.18
CA LEU A 254 -12.31 -7.86 23.46
C LEU A 254 -13.74 -7.96 24.03
N MET A 255 -13.88 -8.04 25.36
CA MET A 255 -15.18 -8.06 26.02
C MET A 255 -15.95 -6.75 25.84
N ALA A 256 -15.24 -5.61 25.81
CA ALA A 256 -15.86 -4.31 25.53
C ALA A 256 -16.39 -4.24 24.09
N ILE A 257 -15.65 -4.79 23.12
CA ILE A 257 -16.09 -4.88 21.71
C ILE A 257 -17.32 -5.77 21.58
N VAL A 258 -17.32 -6.98 22.20
CA VAL A 258 -18.48 -7.87 22.19
C VAL A 258 -19.72 -7.16 22.78
N LYS A 259 -19.55 -6.50 23.93
CA LYS A 259 -20.64 -5.74 24.56
C LYS A 259 -21.17 -4.64 23.63
N ARG A 260 -20.31 -3.91 22.94
CA ARG A 260 -20.69 -2.84 22.01
C ARG A 260 -21.44 -3.38 20.78
N ILE A 261 -21.00 -4.53 20.25
CA ILE A 261 -21.71 -5.25 19.18
C ILE A 261 -23.14 -5.56 19.62
N ASP A 262 -23.33 -6.09 20.84
CA ASP A 262 -24.65 -6.42 21.39
C ASP A 262 -25.50 -5.18 21.65
N ASP A 263 -24.92 -4.14 22.27
CA ASP A 263 -25.62 -2.88 22.59
C ASP A 263 -26.10 -2.17 21.31
N THR A 264 -25.27 -2.16 20.26
CA THR A 264 -25.57 -1.51 18.96
C THR A 264 -26.33 -2.43 18.00
N LYS A 265 -26.56 -3.69 18.38
CA LYS A 265 -27.24 -4.70 17.55
C LYS A 265 -26.63 -4.81 16.14
N GLN A 266 -25.30 -4.84 16.09
CA GLN A 266 -24.58 -5.04 14.83
C GLN A 266 -24.85 -6.46 14.31
N PRO A 267 -25.45 -6.63 13.11
CA PRO A 267 -25.79 -7.96 12.61
C PRO A 267 -24.61 -8.64 11.91
N TYR A 268 -23.54 -7.88 11.59
CA TYR A 268 -22.42 -8.35 10.80
C TYR A 268 -21.08 -7.91 11.39
N VAL A 269 -20.08 -8.78 11.27
CA VAL A 269 -18.66 -8.46 11.48
C VAL A 269 -17.89 -8.84 10.23
N LEU A 270 -17.04 -7.95 9.76
CA LEU A 270 -16.17 -8.16 8.59
C LEU A 270 -14.86 -8.84 9.00
N TYR A 271 -14.49 -9.90 8.30
CA TYR A 271 -13.27 -10.67 8.54
C TYR A 271 -12.35 -10.61 7.33
N GLU A 272 -11.11 -10.26 7.56
CA GLU A 272 -10.09 -10.29 6.53
C GLU A 272 -9.60 -11.72 6.25
N GLN A 273 -9.32 -12.02 4.99
CA GLN A 273 -9.02 -13.39 4.54
C GLN A 273 -7.75 -14.01 5.15
N ASN A 274 -6.81 -13.20 5.62
CA ASN A 274 -5.52 -13.65 6.14
C ASN A 274 -5.41 -13.50 7.66
N ILE A 275 -6.46 -13.05 8.32
CA ILE A 275 -6.52 -12.90 9.77
C ILE A 275 -7.34 -14.04 10.35
N SER A 276 -6.65 -15.14 10.61
CA SER A 276 -7.16 -16.22 11.44
C SER A 276 -6.77 -15.92 12.89
N SER A 277 -7.59 -15.20 13.60
CA SER A 277 -7.33 -14.97 15.01
C SER A 277 -8.31 -15.76 15.89
N LYS A 278 -7.80 -16.29 17.00
CA LYS A 278 -8.64 -16.83 18.09
C LYS A 278 -9.64 -15.79 18.59
N VAL A 279 -9.30 -14.52 18.42
CA VAL A 279 -10.09 -13.34 18.79
C VAL A 279 -11.36 -13.24 17.94
N THR A 280 -11.26 -13.44 16.61
CA THR A 280 -12.44 -13.46 15.73
C THR A 280 -13.37 -14.63 16.05
N ASP A 281 -12.82 -15.80 16.43
CA ASP A 281 -13.60 -16.95 16.87
C ASP A 281 -14.37 -16.65 18.17
N VAL A 282 -13.79 -15.90 19.08
CA VAL A 282 -14.46 -15.48 20.32
C VAL A 282 -15.63 -14.56 20.00
N ILE A 283 -15.42 -13.54 19.16
CA ILE A 283 -16.49 -12.62 18.76
C ILE A 283 -17.63 -13.38 18.10
N GLN A 284 -17.35 -14.31 17.18
CA GLN A 284 -18.39 -15.13 16.54
C GLN A 284 -19.19 -15.99 17.53
N LYS A 285 -18.55 -16.46 18.59
CA LYS A 285 -19.22 -17.29 19.61
C LYS A 285 -20.01 -16.48 20.62
N GLU A 286 -19.48 -15.34 21.03
CA GLU A 286 -20.03 -14.50 22.08
C GLU A 286 -21.04 -13.45 21.54
N SER A 287 -20.93 -13.07 20.26
CA SER A 287 -21.88 -12.19 19.58
C SER A 287 -22.71 -12.99 18.56
N ASN A 288 -24.00 -12.70 18.45
CA ASN A 288 -24.90 -13.37 17.49
C ASN A 288 -24.78 -12.73 16.08
N THR A 289 -23.54 -12.51 15.61
CA THR A 289 -23.26 -11.84 14.34
C THR A 289 -23.02 -12.81 13.20
N THR A 290 -23.32 -12.37 11.98
CA THR A 290 -23.02 -13.11 10.77
C THR A 290 -21.66 -12.62 10.19
N PRO A 291 -20.70 -13.51 9.93
CA PRO A 291 -19.43 -13.12 9.34
C PRO A 291 -19.59 -12.73 7.87
N LEU A 292 -18.93 -11.65 7.47
CA LEU A 292 -18.76 -11.22 6.09
C LEU A 292 -17.27 -11.17 5.76
N SER A 293 -16.90 -11.48 4.52
CA SER A 293 -15.51 -11.39 4.09
C SER A 293 -15.17 -9.98 3.62
N LEU A 294 -13.97 -9.50 3.96
CA LEU A 294 -13.36 -8.30 3.40
C LEU A 294 -11.93 -8.64 2.97
N HIS A 295 -11.50 -8.12 1.84
CA HIS A 295 -10.15 -8.28 1.35
C HIS A 295 -9.36 -6.97 1.52
N ASN A 296 -8.29 -6.95 2.34
CA ASN A 296 -7.48 -5.76 2.57
C ASN A 296 -6.48 -5.45 1.43
N MET A 297 -6.32 -6.35 0.45
CA MET A 297 -5.48 -6.19 -0.74
C MET A 297 -3.98 -5.96 -0.47
N ALA A 298 -3.52 -6.29 0.74
CA ALA A 298 -2.10 -6.31 1.03
C ALA A 298 -1.43 -7.52 0.36
N THR A 299 -2.01 -8.72 0.55
CA THR A 299 -1.48 -9.97 0.02
C THR A 299 -2.60 -10.86 -0.53
N LEU A 300 -2.29 -11.72 -1.48
CA LEU A 300 -3.22 -12.73 -1.97
C LEU A 300 -3.03 -14.06 -1.23
N SER A 301 -4.08 -14.85 -1.10
CA SER A 301 -3.97 -16.25 -0.74
C SER A 301 -3.36 -17.08 -1.88
N LYS A 302 -2.88 -18.30 -1.57
CA LYS A 302 -2.38 -19.24 -2.60
C LYS A 302 -3.42 -19.57 -3.68
N LYS A 303 -4.70 -19.57 -3.34
CA LYS A 303 -5.79 -19.81 -4.28
C LYS A 303 -5.96 -18.64 -5.23
N GLU A 304 -5.97 -17.42 -4.71
CA GLU A 304 -6.16 -16.19 -5.47
C GLU A 304 -4.99 -15.90 -6.41
N MET A 305 -3.75 -16.22 -6.02
CA MET A 305 -2.57 -16.09 -6.90
C MET A 305 -2.66 -16.92 -8.19
N ASN A 306 -3.43 -18.01 -8.18
CA ASN A 306 -3.62 -18.89 -9.34
C ASN A 306 -4.86 -18.48 -10.18
N ASP A 307 -5.63 -17.52 -9.72
CA ASP A 307 -6.82 -17.00 -10.41
C ASP A 307 -6.46 -15.73 -11.20
N LYS A 308 -6.49 -15.84 -12.53
CA LYS A 308 -6.14 -14.72 -13.44
C LYS A 308 -7.18 -13.60 -13.46
N ASP A 309 -8.38 -13.85 -12.94
CA ASP A 309 -9.46 -12.87 -12.89
C ASP A 309 -9.41 -12.01 -11.62
N ILE A 310 -8.49 -12.33 -10.71
CA ILE A 310 -8.26 -11.52 -9.50
C ILE A 310 -7.54 -10.23 -9.89
N THR A 311 -8.20 -9.13 -9.64
CA THR A 311 -7.70 -7.77 -9.80
C THR A 311 -8.11 -6.93 -8.60
N TYR A 312 -7.51 -5.74 -8.43
CA TYR A 312 -7.97 -4.77 -7.44
C TYR A 312 -9.48 -4.52 -7.54
N GLN A 313 -9.98 -4.34 -8.76
CA GLN A 313 -11.39 -4.04 -8.98
C GLN A 313 -12.31 -5.22 -8.66
N SER A 314 -11.90 -6.45 -8.96
CA SER A 314 -12.72 -7.63 -8.64
C SER A 314 -12.87 -7.80 -7.13
N LEU A 315 -11.78 -7.64 -6.38
CA LEU A 315 -11.79 -7.71 -4.91
C LEU A 315 -12.57 -6.55 -4.29
N MET A 316 -12.39 -5.32 -4.81
CA MET A 316 -13.12 -4.15 -4.33
C MET A 316 -14.63 -4.26 -4.54
N LYS A 317 -15.07 -4.89 -5.62
CA LYS A 317 -16.49 -5.18 -5.86
C LYS A 317 -17.08 -6.11 -4.80
N GLU A 318 -16.34 -7.11 -4.37
CA GLU A 318 -16.79 -8.00 -3.28
C GLU A 318 -16.78 -7.26 -1.93
N ASN A 319 -15.76 -6.44 -1.66
CA ASN A 319 -15.71 -5.59 -0.47
C ASN A 319 -16.92 -4.66 -0.39
N ILE A 320 -17.30 -4.03 -1.51
CA ILE A 320 -18.48 -3.15 -1.57
C ILE A 320 -19.76 -3.91 -1.20
N LYS A 321 -19.93 -5.16 -1.65
CA LYS A 321 -21.09 -5.98 -1.27
C LYS A 321 -21.13 -6.28 0.23
N SER A 322 -19.98 -6.55 0.82
CA SER A 322 -19.87 -6.81 2.27
C SER A 322 -20.14 -5.54 3.07
N LEU A 323 -19.58 -4.40 2.65
CA LEU A 323 -19.82 -3.10 3.26
C LEU A 323 -21.28 -2.67 3.13
N ASP A 324 -21.91 -2.89 1.98
CA ASP A 324 -23.33 -2.60 1.77
C ASP A 324 -24.21 -3.40 2.73
N LYS A 325 -23.93 -4.70 2.88
CA LYS A 325 -24.62 -5.51 3.88
C LYS A 325 -24.44 -4.99 5.29
N ALA A 326 -23.21 -4.67 5.70
CA ALA A 326 -22.94 -4.17 7.04
C ALA A 326 -23.60 -2.81 7.32
N LEU A 327 -23.65 -1.93 6.34
CA LEU A 327 -24.19 -0.59 6.49
C LEU A 327 -25.72 -0.53 6.29
N ASN A 328 -26.31 -1.37 5.42
CA ASN A 328 -27.67 -1.20 4.92
C ASN A 328 -28.65 -2.36 5.16
N HIS A 329 -28.19 -3.51 5.68
CA HIS A 329 -29.05 -4.71 5.86
C HIS A 329 -29.05 -5.30 7.27
#